data_e1e46b1746681c7f37050ec59b71c93c
#
_entry.id   e1e46b1746681c7f37050ec59b71c93c
#
_cell.length_a   1.000
_cell.length_b   1.000
_cell.length_c   1.000
_cell.angle_alpha   90.00
_cell.angle_beta   90.00
_cell.angle_gamma   90.00
#
_symmetry.space_group_name_H-M   'P 1'
#
loop_
_entity.id
_entity.type
_entity.pdbx_description
1 polymer ?
#
loop_
_entity_poly.entity_id
_entity_poly.type
_entity_poly.pdbx_seq_one_letter_code
_entity_poly.pdbx_strand_id
1 'polypeptide(L)'
;VIPDHATKVQFYNEEIPLFNRYQVESQIESAFQREISLPSGGSIVIDPTEAMVTIDVNSSRATKGKDIEETALATNMEAAVEVARQLRLRDLGGLVVIDFIDMQDETNQSKVLNAVRRAVHGDRARIQISEISRFGLLELSRQRLRPSLNETYDIEHVLVRGPKSLGQSILRIVGEDAAKENTAEIHVFVPADVASYLLNEKRREIITIENMNKVAVIVVADPYKSRPYYKVARVKSSDVKGKTSYQMTPQSPEPDMSWRD
;
A
#
# COMPACT_ATOMS: atom_id res chain seq x y z
N VAL A 1 28.27 -22.36 -7.86
CA VAL A 1 28.50 -21.34 -8.91
C VAL A 1 27.91 -21.91 -10.19
N ILE A 2 27.04 -21.19 -10.88
CA ILE A 2 26.35 -21.62 -12.10
C ILE A 2 27.04 -20.91 -13.27
N PRO A 3 27.96 -21.58 -14.01
CA PRO A 3 28.76 -20.95 -15.05
C PRO A 3 27.91 -20.32 -16.18
N ASP A 4 26.79 -20.98 -16.54
CA ASP A 4 25.88 -20.55 -17.62
C ASP A 4 25.12 -19.26 -17.32
N HIS A 5 25.18 -18.78 -16.08
CA HIS A 5 24.49 -17.56 -15.65
C HIS A 5 25.44 -16.45 -15.19
N ALA A 6 26.75 -16.61 -15.39
CA ALA A 6 27.75 -15.62 -14.98
C ALA A 6 27.48 -14.23 -15.58
N THR A 7 26.98 -14.17 -16.83
CA THR A 7 26.62 -12.93 -17.52
C THR A 7 25.38 -12.23 -16.94
N LYS A 8 24.58 -12.92 -16.12
CA LYS A 8 23.40 -12.36 -15.45
C LYS A 8 23.73 -11.79 -14.05
N VAL A 9 24.95 -12.01 -13.57
CA VAL A 9 25.41 -11.51 -12.28
C VAL A 9 26.16 -10.20 -12.52
N GLN A 10 25.66 -9.12 -11.93
CA GLN A 10 26.30 -7.81 -12.00
C GLN A 10 26.68 -7.35 -10.59
N PHE A 11 27.84 -6.75 -10.46
CA PHE A 11 28.26 -6.12 -9.21
C PHE A 11 27.55 -4.78 -9.07
N TYR A 12 26.85 -4.60 -7.96
CA TYR A 12 26.16 -3.36 -7.64
C TYR A 12 27.04 -2.48 -6.75
N ASN A 13 27.40 -1.29 -7.23
CA ASN A 13 28.27 -0.35 -6.53
C ASN A 13 27.72 1.09 -6.60
N GLU A 14 26.41 1.25 -6.49
CA GLU A 14 25.78 2.58 -6.43
C GLU A 14 25.59 2.99 -4.96
N GLU A 15 25.50 4.31 -4.70
CA GLU A 15 25.27 4.85 -3.35
C GLU A 15 23.87 4.53 -2.82
N ILE A 16 22.88 4.35 -3.72
CA ILE A 16 21.50 4.01 -3.36
C ILE A 16 21.43 2.52 -3.02
N PRO A 17 20.93 2.11 -1.84
CA PRO A 17 20.76 0.69 -1.52
C PRO A 17 19.93 -0.05 -2.58
N LEU A 18 20.31 -1.29 -2.91
CA LEU A 18 19.71 -2.07 -3.98
C LEU A 18 18.18 -2.21 -3.85
N PHE A 19 17.68 -2.44 -2.64
CA PHE A 19 16.24 -2.57 -2.38
C PHE A 19 15.49 -1.26 -2.61
N ASN A 20 16.11 -0.12 -2.28
CA ASN A 20 15.54 1.20 -2.53
C ASN A 20 15.49 1.50 -4.03
N ARG A 21 16.56 1.16 -4.79
CA ARG A 21 16.58 1.38 -6.24
C ARG A 21 15.44 0.66 -6.96
N TYR A 22 15.12 -0.55 -6.55
CA TYR A 22 14.06 -1.36 -7.16
C TYR A 22 12.72 -1.27 -6.41
N GLN A 23 12.59 -0.36 -5.44
CA GLN A 23 11.37 -0.16 -4.64
C GLN A 23 10.86 -1.45 -3.99
N VAL A 24 11.77 -2.34 -3.59
CA VAL A 24 11.42 -3.64 -2.99
C VAL A 24 10.86 -3.45 -1.59
N GLU A 25 11.39 -2.50 -0.84
CA GLU A 25 10.98 -2.25 0.55
C GLU A 25 9.50 -1.81 0.62
N SER A 26 9.10 -0.85 -0.22
CA SER A 26 7.70 -0.39 -0.28
C SER A 26 6.73 -1.50 -0.71
N GLN A 27 7.17 -2.41 -1.58
CA GLN A 27 6.36 -3.57 -1.95
C GLN A 27 6.22 -4.57 -0.81
N ILE A 28 7.30 -4.83 -0.05
CA ILE A 28 7.25 -5.68 1.15
C ILE A 28 6.29 -5.07 2.17
N GLU A 29 6.41 -3.76 2.45
CA GLU A 29 5.51 -3.09 3.39
C GLU A 29 4.05 -3.16 2.94
N SER A 30 3.77 -2.98 1.65
CA SER A 30 2.40 -3.08 1.11
C SER A 30 1.78 -4.45 1.35
N ALA A 31 2.58 -5.52 1.40
CA ALA A 31 2.09 -6.87 1.65
C ALA A 31 1.55 -7.09 3.08
N PHE A 32 1.87 -6.19 4.01
CA PHE A 32 1.38 -6.23 5.40
C PHE A 32 0.26 -5.21 5.67
N GLN A 33 -0.03 -4.30 4.74
CA GLN A 33 -1.10 -3.32 4.91
C GLN A 33 -2.45 -3.93 4.57
N ARG A 34 -3.48 -3.64 5.39
CA ARG A 34 -4.85 -4.05 5.10
C ARG A 34 -5.41 -3.30 3.90
N GLU A 35 -5.14 -2.00 3.80
CA GLU A 35 -5.61 -1.12 2.74
C GLU A 35 -4.45 -0.73 1.82
N ILE A 36 -4.65 -0.84 0.52
CA ILE A 36 -3.69 -0.50 -0.53
C ILE A 36 -4.28 0.59 -1.41
N SER A 37 -3.58 1.72 -1.50
CA SER A 37 -3.98 2.83 -2.38
C SER A 37 -3.75 2.50 -3.85
N LEU A 38 -4.68 2.91 -4.70
CA LEU A 38 -4.59 2.80 -6.16
C LEU A 38 -4.12 4.13 -6.78
N PRO A 39 -3.51 4.10 -7.99
CA PRO A 39 -2.99 5.30 -8.65
C PRO A 39 -4.05 6.39 -8.89
N SER A 40 -5.29 6.02 -9.19
CA SER A 40 -6.42 6.95 -9.37
C SER A 40 -6.92 7.61 -8.08
N GLY A 41 -6.39 7.19 -6.93
CA GLY A 41 -6.81 7.67 -5.60
C GLY A 41 -7.86 6.79 -4.92
N GLY A 42 -8.34 5.72 -5.56
CA GLY A 42 -9.11 4.66 -4.92
C GLY A 42 -8.25 3.76 -4.04
N SER A 43 -8.85 2.75 -3.44
CA SER A 43 -8.13 1.75 -2.63
C SER A 43 -8.75 0.37 -2.73
N ILE A 44 -7.96 -0.65 -2.42
CA ILE A 44 -8.44 -2.01 -2.16
C ILE A 44 -8.21 -2.34 -0.69
N VAL A 45 -9.19 -2.99 -0.08
CA VAL A 45 -9.12 -3.49 1.31
C VAL A 45 -9.12 -5.00 1.26
N ILE A 46 -8.12 -5.64 1.87
CA ILE A 46 -7.93 -7.09 1.83
C ILE A 46 -8.11 -7.65 3.23
N ASP A 47 -9.17 -8.43 3.41
CA ASP A 47 -9.52 -9.06 4.68
C ASP A 47 -9.49 -10.59 4.57
N PRO A 48 -8.43 -11.24 5.04
CA PRO A 48 -8.42 -12.68 5.21
C PRO A 48 -9.37 -13.07 6.34
N THR A 49 -10.35 -13.93 6.05
CA THR A 49 -11.22 -14.53 7.04
C THR A 49 -10.86 -16.01 7.24
N GLU A 50 -11.49 -16.68 8.20
CA GLU A 50 -11.26 -18.11 8.44
C GLU A 50 -11.58 -18.98 7.20
N ALA A 51 -12.61 -18.61 6.44
CA ALA A 51 -13.11 -19.42 5.32
C ALA A 51 -12.60 -18.95 3.95
N MET A 52 -12.39 -17.64 3.76
CA MET A 52 -12.06 -17.06 2.46
C MET A 52 -11.33 -15.73 2.62
N VAL A 53 -10.81 -15.22 1.54
CA VAL A 53 -10.29 -13.84 1.48
C VAL A 53 -11.32 -12.95 0.80
N THR A 54 -11.69 -11.86 1.43
CA THR A 54 -12.56 -10.83 0.85
C THR A 54 -11.73 -9.62 0.45
N ILE A 55 -12.02 -9.05 -0.70
CA ILE A 55 -11.36 -7.86 -1.22
C ILE A 55 -12.43 -6.87 -1.65
N ASP A 56 -12.44 -5.70 -1.03
CA ASP A 56 -13.35 -4.60 -1.30
C ASP A 56 -12.63 -3.51 -2.10
N VAL A 57 -13.27 -2.97 -3.14
CA VAL A 57 -12.72 -1.92 -4.00
C VAL A 57 -13.44 -0.61 -3.74
N ASN A 58 -12.70 0.39 -3.28
CA ASN A 58 -13.23 1.71 -2.95
C ASN A 58 -12.77 2.76 -3.95
N SER A 59 -13.70 3.60 -4.45
CA SER A 59 -13.37 4.75 -5.28
C SER A 59 -12.92 5.95 -4.45
N SER A 60 -12.18 6.88 -5.07
CA SER A 60 -11.93 8.19 -4.47
C SER A 60 -13.21 9.04 -4.42
N ARG A 61 -13.36 9.85 -3.36
CA ARG A 61 -14.59 10.65 -3.08
C ARG A 61 -14.93 11.76 -4.10
N ALA A 62 -14.23 11.89 -5.20
CA ALA A 62 -14.30 13.04 -6.09
C ALA A 62 -14.94 12.74 -7.44
N THR A 63 -16.15 12.14 -7.48
CA THR A 63 -16.83 11.92 -8.75
C THR A 63 -18.14 12.72 -8.83
N LYS A 64 -18.26 13.57 -9.86
CA LYS A 64 -19.49 14.33 -10.17
C LYS A 64 -20.07 13.82 -11.49
N GLY A 65 -21.28 13.30 -11.44
CA GLY A 65 -22.15 13.17 -12.61
C GLY A 65 -21.80 12.03 -13.58
N LYS A 66 -21.73 12.33 -14.87
CA LYS A 66 -21.58 11.36 -15.98
C LYS A 66 -20.30 10.51 -15.93
N ASP A 67 -19.33 10.88 -15.09
CA ASP A 67 -18.04 10.24 -14.94
C ASP A 67 -18.05 9.06 -13.94
N ILE A 68 -19.20 8.71 -13.34
CA ILE A 68 -19.27 7.65 -12.29
C ILE A 68 -18.90 6.29 -12.89
N GLU A 69 -19.52 5.90 -14.00
CA GLU A 69 -19.27 4.62 -14.67
C GLU A 69 -17.83 4.53 -15.18
N GLU A 70 -17.30 5.60 -15.79
CA GLU A 70 -15.93 5.65 -16.28
C GLU A 70 -14.91 5.61 -15.14
N THR A 71 -15.20 6.30 -14.03
CA THR A 71 -14.38 6.25 -12.82
C THR A 71 -14.41 4.86 -12.18
N ALA A 72 -15.59 4.23 -12.09
CA ALA A 72 -15.73 2.87 -11.60
C ALA A 72 -14.90 1.89 -12.45
N LEU A 73 -15.01 1.99 -13.78
CA LEU A 73 -14.22 1.17 -14.70
C LEU A 73 -12.71 1.38 -14.49
N ALA A 74 -12.24 2.64 -14.44
CA ALA A 74 -10.83 2.95 -14.27
C ALA A 74 -10.29 2.38 -12.94
N THR A 75 -11.00 2.61 -11.84
CA THR A 75 -10.62 2.10 -10.51
C THR A 75 -10.63 0.58 -10.48
N ASN A 76 -11.67 -0.07 -11.04
CA ASN A 76 -11.76 -1.52 -11.10
C ASN A 76 -10.66 -2.15 -11.97
N MET A 77 -10.24 -1.49 -13.04
CA MET A 77 -9.11 -1.92 -13.88
C MET A 77 -7.79 -1.88 -13.14
N GLU A 78 -7.54 -0.83 -12.36
CA GLU A 78 -6.37 -0.73 -11.49
C GLU A 78 -6.42 -1.77 -10.37
N ALA A 79 -7.58 -1.93 -9.73
CA ALA A 79 -7.81 -2.93 -8.69
C ALA A 79 -7.55 -4.35 -9.20
N ALA A 80 -7.99 -4.70 -10.41
CA ALA A 80 -7.77 -6.01 -11.02
C ALA A 80 -6.27 -6.38 -11.10
N VAL A 81 -5.43 -5.42 -11.46
CA VAL A 81 -3.97 -5.61 -11.55
C VAL A 81 -3.35 -5.72 -10.15
N GLU A 82 -3.76 -4.82 -9.24
CA GLU A 82 -3.21 -4.78 -7.89
C GLU A 82 -3.62 -6.00 -7.06
N VAL A 83 -4.87 -6.46 -7.17
CA VAL A 83 -5.34 -7.70 -6.52
C VAL A 83 -4.48 -8.88 -6.95
N ALA A 84 -4.25 -9.08 -8.24
CA ALA A 84 -3.41 -10.16 -8.74
C ALA A 84 -1.96 -10.07 -8.21
N ARG A 85 -1.44 -8.86 -8.05
CA ARG A 85 -0.12 -8.61 -7.43
C ARG A 85 -0.12 -9.00 -5.95
N GLN A 86 -1.13 -8.57 -5.19
CA GLN A 86 -1.25 -8.84 -3.76
C GLN A 86 -1.48 -10.32 -3.46
N LEU A 87 -2.25 -11.03 -4.28
CA LEU A 87 -2.41 -12.49 -4.16
C LEU A 87 -1.06 -13.21 -4.21
N ARG A 88 -0.16 -12.79 -5.12
CA ARG A 88 1.19 -13.35 -5.24
C ARG A 88 2.10 -12.93 -4.08
N LEU A 89 2.11 -11.65 -3.72
CA LEU A 89 2.99 -11.13 -2.66
C LEU A 89 2.69 -11.73 -1.30
N ARG A 90 1.39 -11.90 -0.98
CA ARG A 90 0.93 -12.42 0.31
C ARG A 90 0.75 -13.94 0.32
N ASP A 91 0.97 -14.61 -0.81
CA ASP A 91 0.65 -16.04 -1.00
C ASP A 91 -0.78 -16.41 -0.60
N LEU A 92 -1.74 -15.51 -0.85
CA LEU A 92 -3.14 -15.76 -0.56
C LEU A 92 -3.67 -16.88 -1.45
N GLY A 93 -4.29 -17.89 -0.86
CA GLY A 93 -4.87 -19.02 -1.56
C GLY A 93 -6.20 -19.44 -0.97
N GLY A 94 -6.88 -20.36 -1.64
CA GLY A 94 -8.25 -20.74 -1.34
C GLY A 94 -9.26 -19.92 -2.12
N LEU A 95 -10.46 -19.74 -1.56
CA LEU A 95 -11.50 -18.93 -2.17
C LEU A 95 -11.23 -17.44 -1.90
N VAL A 96 -11.29 -16.64 -2.94
CA VAL A 96 -11.16 -15.18 -2.88
C VAL A 96 -12.39 -14.57 -3.53
N VAL A 97 -13.03 -13.65 -2.85
CA VAL A 97 -14.19 -12.89 -3.35
C VAL A 97 -13.79 -11.43 -3.46
N ILE A 98 -13.98 -10.85 -4.64
CA ILE A 98 -13.66 -9.46 -4.92
C ILE A 98 -14.97 -8.73 -5.15
N ASP A 99 -15.20 -7.67 -4.38
CA ASP A 99 -16.32 -6.76 -4.52
C ASP A 99 -15.84 -5.54 -5.33
N PHE A 100 -16.16 -5.55 -6.62
CA PHE A 100 -15.85 -4.45 -7.51
C PHE A 100 -16.89 -3.35 -7.40
N ILE A 101 -16.48 -2.11 -7.67
CA ILE A 101 -17.42 -0.98 -7.76
C ILE A 101 -18.45 -1.32 -8.85
N ASP A 102 -19.72 -1.10 -8.54
CA ASP A 102 -20.84 -1.40 -9.43
C ASP A 102 -20.66 -0.76 -10.81
N MET A 103 -20.88 -1.55 -11.85
CA MET A 103 -20.87 -1.15 -13.26
C MET A 103 -22.16 -1.62 -13.91
N GLN A 104 -22.86 -0.69 -14.58
CA GLN A 104 -24.11 -1.01 -15.28
C GLN A 104 -23.87 -1.60 -16.66
N ASP A 105 -22.77 -1.24 -17.32
CA ASP A 105 -22.43 -1.72 -18.66
C ASP A 105 -21.71 -3.08 -18.59
N GLU A 106 -22.35 -4.13 -19.13
CA GLU A 106 -21.78 -5.47 -19.23
C GLU A 106 -20.47 -5.50 -20.03
N THR A 107 -20.28 -4.56 -20.95
CA THR A 107 -19.02 -4.41 -21.69
C THR A 107 -17.89 -4.01 -20.73
N ASN A 108 -18.15 -3.13 -19.77
CA ASN A 108 -17.20 -2.70 -18.76
C ASN A 108 -16.88 -3.83 -17.78
N GLN A 109 -17.90 -4.57 -17.34
CA GLN A 109 -17.70 -5.78 -16.53
C GLN A 109 -16.78 -6.79 -17.24
N SER A 110 -17.03 -7.03 -18.54
CA SER A 110 -16.18 -7.91 -19.36
C SER A 110 -14.74 -7.40 -19.47
N LYS A 111 -14.51 -6.08 -19.57
CA LYS A 111 -13.17 -5.50 -19.58
C LYS A 111 -12.43 -5.76 -18.28
N VAL A 112 -13.08 -5.57 -17.12
CA VAL A 112 -12.51 -5.83 -15.78
C VAL A 112 -12.20 -7.30 -15.62
N LEU A 113 -13.12 -8.21 -15.95
CA LEU A 113 -12.90 -9.65 -15.92
C LEU A 113 -11.68 -10.06 -16.75
N ASN A 114 -11.56 -9.52 -17.96
CA ASN A 114 -10.42 -9.79 -18.85
C ASN A 114 -9.11 -9.20 -18.29
N ALA A 115 -9.17 -8.09 -17.55
CA ALA A 115 -8.01 -7.53 -16.87
C ALA A 115 -7.54 -8.46 -15.75
N VAL A 116 -8.45 -8.99 -14.93
CA VAL A 116 -8.12 -9.99 -13.89
C VAL A 116 -7.49 -11.22 -14.53
N ARG A 117 -8.13 -11.80 -15.56
CA ARG A 117 -7.61 -12.99 -16.27
C ARG A 117 -6.18 -12.78 -16.79
N ARG A 118 -5.90 -11.61 -17.37
CA ARG A 118 -4.54 -11.26 -17.84
C ARG A 118 -3.56 -11.09 -16.71
N ALA A 119 -3.97 -10.42 -15.62
CA ALA A 119 -3.09 -10.13 -14.48
C ALA A 119 -2.66 -11.39 -13.71
N VAL A 120 -3.52 -12.42 -13.67
CA VAL A 120 -3.21 -13.69 -13.00
C VAL A 120 -2.52 -14.71 -13.91
N HIS A 121 -2.46 -14.48 -15.22
CA HIS A 121 -1.90 -15.45 -16.20
C HIS A 121 -0.45 -15.84 -15.88
N GLY A 122 0.33 -14.95 -15.26
CA GLY A 122 1.72 -15.22 -14.87
C GLY A 122 1.89 -15.83 -13.47
N ASP A 123 0.81 -16.22 -12.79
CA ASP A 123 0.89 -16.83 -11.48
C ASP A 123 1.32 -18.32 -11.61
N ARG A 124 2.18 -18.76 -10.67
CA ARG A 124 2.60 -20.17 -10.58
C ARG A 124 1.51 -21.10 -10.04
N ALA A 125 0.58 -20.53 -9.28
CA ALA A 125 -0.56 -21.25 -8.74
C ALA A 125 -1.65 -21.46 -9.79
N ARG A 126 -2.37 -22.55 -9.73
CA ARG A 126 -3.57 -22.74 -10.55
C ARG A 126 -4.67 -21.83 -10.02
N ILE A 127 -5.27 -21.06 -10.92
CA ILE A 127 -6.36 -20.13 -10.64
C ILE A 127 -7.55 -20.49 -11.51
N GLN A 128 -8.72 -20.56 -10.89
CA GLN A 128 -10.02 -20.63 -11.56
C GLN A 128 -10.78 -19.37 -11.24
N ILE A 129 -11.41 -18.75 -12.24
CA ILE A 129 -12.11 -17.47 -12.13
C ILE A 129 -13.52 -17.65 -12.67
N SER A 130 -14.53 -17.20 -11.90
CA SER A 130 -15.92 -17.13 -12.33
C SER A 130 -16.17 -15.95 -13.29
N GLU A 131 -17.37 -15.86 -13.79
CA GLU A 131 -17.90 -14.59 -14.34
C GLU A 131 -18.25 -13.65 -13.17
N ILE A 132 -18.33 -12.33 -13.44
CA ILE A 132 -18.83 -11.37 -12.45
C ILE A 132 -20.32 -11.66 -12.24
N SER A 133 -20.71 -11.83 -10.99
CA SER A 133 -22.09 -12.11 -10.62
C SER A 133 -22.99 -10.87 -10.83
N ARG A 134 -24.29 -11.08 -10.86
CA ARG A 134 -25.29 -9.98 -10.89
C ARG A 134 -25.20 -9.02 -9.70
N PHE A 135 -24.45 -9.38 -8.67
CA PHE A 135 -24.21 -8.56 -7.48
C PHE A 135 -22.85 -7.83 -7.53
N GLY A 136 -22.15 -7.81 -8.68
CA GLY A 136 -20.85 -7.16 -8.83
C GLY A 136 -19.68 -7.98 -8.30
N LEU A 137 -19.93 -9.18 -7.72
CA LEU A 137 -18.89 -10.00 -7.11
C LEU A 137 -18.17 -10.86 -8.13
N LEU A 138 -16.84 -10.89 -8.03
CA LEU A 138 -15.99 -11.85 -8.74
C LEU A 138 -15.44 -12.88 -7.76
N GLU A 139 -15.71 -14.14 -8.04
CA GLU A 139 -15.17 -15.25 -7.28
C GLU A 139 -13.99 -15.86 -8.01
N LEU A 140 -12.90 -16.13 -7.29
CA LEU A 140 -11.78 -16.90 -7.81
C LEU A 140 -11.27 -17.90 -6.77
N SER A 141 -10.77 -19.03 -7.25
CA SER A 141 -10.08 -20.01 -6.43
C SER A 141 -8.62 -20.07 -6.83
N ARG A 142 -7.71 -19.86 -5.88
CA ARG A 142 -6.27 -19.94 -6.10
C ARG A 142 -5.69 -21.11 -5.29
N GLN A 143 -4.96 -21.98 -5.94
CA GLN A 143 -4.27 -23.08 -5.27
C GLN A 143 -3.32 -22.56 -4.20
N ARG A 144 -3.40 -23.09 -2.98
CA ARG A 144 -2.42 -22.83 -1.92
C ARG A 144 -1.13 -23.57 -2.25
N LEU A 145 -0.05 -22.83 -2.45
CA LEU A 145 1.29 -23.41 -2.68
C LEU A 145 2.07 -23.55 -1.37
N ARG A 146 1.85 -22.62 -0.44
CA ARG A 146 2.43 -22.55 0.90
C ARG A 146 1.49 -21.77 1.83
N PRO A 147 1.75 -21.76 3.15
CA PRO A 147 1.01 -20.88 4.06
C PRO A 147 1.09 -19.44 3.62
N SER A 148 0.01 -18.70 3.79
CA SER A 148 -0.03 -17.26 3.47
C SER A 148 0.94 -16.48 4.36
N LEU A 149 1.26 -15.25 3.95
CA LEU A 149 2.12 -14.38 4.73
C LEU A 149 1.54 -14.15 6.15
N ASN A 150 0.21 -14.02 6.25
CA ASN A 150 -0.49 -13.85 7.52
C ASN A 150 -0.43 -15.08 8.41
N GLU A 151 -0.49 -16.29 7.83
CA GLU A 151 -0.37 -17.56 8.57
C GLU A 151 1.08 -17.84 9.00
N THR A 152 2.06 -17.42 8.21
CA THR A 152 3.49 -17.63 8.50
C THR A 152 3.99 -16.70 9.59
N TYR A 153 3.52 -15.47 9.55
CA TYR A 153 3.79 -14.45 10.56
C TYR A 153 2.47 -14.24 11.28
N ASP A 154 2.37 -14.70 12.51
CA ASP A 154 1.20 -14.43 13.37
C ASP A 154 1.07 -12.92 13.55
N ILE A 155 0.29 -12.32 12.63
CA ILE A 155 0.21 -10.88 12.42
C ILE A 155 -0.39 -10.19 13.64
N GLU A 156 -1.25 -10.85 14.39
CA GLU A 156 -1.79 -10.31 15.63
C GLU A 156 -0.72 -10.20 16.74
N HIS A 157 0.29 -11.07 16.74
CA HIS A 157 1.35 -11.05 17.75
C HIS A 157 2.71 -10.56 17.25
N VAL A 158 3.03 -10.68 15.96
CA VAL A 158 4.34 -10.30 15.40
C VAL A 158 4.35 -8.86 14.86
N LEU A 159 3.21 -8.29 14.49
CA LEU A 159 3.14 -6.94 13.90
C LEU A 159 2.94 -5.79 14.89
N VAL A 160 3.11 -6.00 16.16
CA VAL A 160 3.53 -4.87 16.99
C VAL A 160 5.04 -4.67 16.75
N ARG A 161 5.42 -4.35 15.51
CA ARG A 161 6.79 -3.91 15.23
C ARG A 161 7.17 -2.88 16.27
N GLY A 162 8.24 -3.14 17.01
CA GLY A 162 8.75 -2.18 17.96
C GLY A 162 9.06 -0.85 17.25
N PRO A 163 9.08 0.28 17.95
CA PRO A 163 9.37 1.59 17.36
C PRO A 163 10.65 1.60 16.53
N LYS A 164 11.64 0.79 16.92
CA LYS A 164 12.91 0.63 16.22
C LYS A 164 12.74 0.02 14.82
N SER A 165 12.04 -1.10 14.72
CA SER A 165 11.84 -1.80 13.44
C SER A 165 10.99 -0.97 12.48
N LEU A 166 9.87 -0.43 12.97
CA LEU A 166 8.98 0.41 12.18
C LEU A 166 9.68 1.71 11.74
N GLY A 167 10.40 2.36 12.65
CA GLY A 167 11.15 3.58 12.35
C GLY A 167 12.24 3.37 11.28
N GLN A 168 12.92 2.22 11.29
CA GLN A 168 13.90 1.90 10.25
C GLN A 168 13.25 1.69 8.87
N SER A 169 12.11 1.03 8.79
CA SER A 169 11.37 0.89 7.53
C SER A 169 10.89 2.24 7.01
N ILE A 170 10.36 3.09 7.89
CA ILE A 170 9.92 4.44 7.54
C ILE A 170 11.09 5.27 6.98
N LEU A 171 12.27 5.22 7.60
CA LEU A 171 13.45 5.94 7.09
C LEU A 171 13.87 5.51 5.69
N ARG A 172 13.74 4.21 5.37
CA ARG A 172 14.03 3.73 4.02
C ARG A 172 13.03 4.28 3.00
N ILE A 173 11.73 4.29 3.34
CA ILE A 173 10.69 4.89 2.49
C ILE A 173 10.91 6.40 2.31
N VAL A 174 11.25 7.10 3.40
CA VAL A 174 11.59 8.52 3.36
C VAL A 174 12.78 8.79 2.45
N GLY A 175 13.83 7.97 2.53
CA GLY A 175 14.99 8.08 1.65
C GLY A 175 14.65 7.82 0.17
N GLU A 176 13.77 6.89 -0.11
CA GLU A 176 13.27 6.61 -1.46
C GLU A 176 12.45 7.78 -2.01
N ASP A 177 11.52 8.31 -1.21
CA ASP A 177 10.69 9.46 -1.61
C ASP A 177 11.50 10.75 -1.74
N ALA A 178 12.53 10.93 -0.91
CA ALA A 178 13.44 12.06 -0.98
C ALA A 178 14.23 12.11 -2.28
N ALA A 179 14.61 10.96 -2.82
CA ALA A 179 15.36 10.84 -4.06
C ALA A 179 14.52 11.09 -5.32
N LYS A 180 13.19 11.19 -5.21
CA LYS A 180 12.32 11.47 -6.36
C LYS A 180 12.39 12.94 -6.78
N GLU A 181 12.38 13.20 -8.09
CA GLU A 181 12.42 14.56 -8.64
C GLU A 181 11.28 15.45 -8.13
N ASN A 182 11.56 16.74 -7.96
CA ASN A 182 10.59 17.75 -7.49
C ASN A 182 10.02 17.53 -6.08
N THR A 183 10.69 16.77 -5.23
CA THR A 183 10.34 16.64 -3.82
C THR A 183 10.88 17.84 -3.05
N ALA A 184 10.02 18.54 -2.29
CA ALA A 184 10.43 19.63 -1.39
C ALA A 184 10.34 19.23 0.07
N GLU A 185 9.24 18.57 0.46
CA GLU A 185 9.02 18.12 1.83
C GLU A 185 8.48 16.69 1.86
N ILE A 186 8.77 15.98 2.94
CA ILE A 186 8.20 14.68 3.23
C ILE A 186 7.57 14.73 4.62
N HIS A 187 6.27 14.53 4.69
CA HIS A 187 5.52 14.49 5.93
C HIS A 187 5.34 13.04 6.38
N VAL A 188 5.77 12.75 7.59
CA VAL A 188 5.75 11.41 8.20
C VAL A 188 4.84 11.41 9.40
N PHE A 189 3.63 10.87 9.27
CA PHE A 189 2.66 10.72 10.37
C PHE A 189 2.85 9.36 11.02
N VAL A 190 3.10 9.34 12.31
CA VAL A 190 3.41 8.11 13.06
C VAL A 190 2.92 8.20 14.51
N PRO A 191 2.71 7.07 15.19
CA PRO A 191 2.43 7.06 16.63
C PRO A 191 3.53 7.78 17.44
N ALA A 192 3.18 8.30 18.61
CA ALA A 192 4.06 9.14 19.43
C ALA A 192 5.39 8.44 19.82
N ASP A 193 5.36 7.14 20.10
CA ASP A 193 6.54 6.34 20.44
C ASP A 193 7.51 6.18 19.25
N VAL A 194 6.97 6.03 18.04
CA VAL A 194 7.75 5.96 16.79
C VAL A 194 8.31 7.34 16.44
N ALA A 195 7.52 8.42 16.61
CA ALA A 195 7.99 9.79 16.40
C ALA A 195 9.16 10.11 17.34
N SER A 196 9.05 9.74 18.63
CA SER A 196 10.12 9.90 19.60
C SER A 196 11.40 9.16 19.19
N TYR A 197 11.27 7.92 18.72
CA TYR A 197 12.40 7.14 18.21
C TYR A 197 13.06 7.79 16.98
N LEU A 198 12.28 8.23 16.02
CA LEU A 198 12.79 8.86 14.80
C LEU A 198 13.53 10.18 15.10
N LEU A 199 12.92 11.05 15.91
CA LEU A 199 13.46 12.38 16.21
C LEU A 199 14.67 12.36 17.13
N ASN A 200 14.80 11.36 18.00
CA ASN A 200 15.91 11.27 18.96
C ASN A 200 17.00 10.31 18.47
N GLU A 201 16.65 9.03 18.27
CA GLU A 201 17.63 7.98 17.96
C GLU A 201 18.08 8.01 16.50
N LYS A 202 17.20 8.45 15.59
CA LYS A 202 17.45 8.47 14.15
C LYS A 202 17.63 9.86 13.56
N ARG A 203 17.77 10.88 14.40
CA ARG A 203 17.94 12.26 13.97
C ARG A 203 19.08 12.47 12.98
N ARG A 204 20.22 11.80 13.18
CA ARG A 204 21.38 11.92 12.26
C ARG A 204 21.09 11.37 10.87
N GLU A 205 20.37 10.26 10.81
CA GLU A 205 19.97 9.65 9.53
C GLU A 205 18.98 10.54 8.78
N ILE A 206 18.01 11.14 9.48
CA ILE A 206 17.08 12.12 8.90
C ILE A 206 17.85 13.31 8.32
N ILE A 207 18.75 13.92 9.09
CA ILE A 207 19.58 15.05 8.62
C ILE A 207 20.42 14.66 7.40
N THR A 208 20.93 13.42 7.36
CA THR A 208 21.69 12.94 6.19
C THR A 208 20.79 12.88 4.95
N ILE A 209 19.56 12.34 5.06
CA ILE A 209 18.59 12.29 3.96
C ILE A 209 18.24 13.70 3.48
N GLU A 210 17.98 14.63 4.41
CA GLU A 210 17.65 16.04 4.10
C GLU A 210 18.78 16.73 3.32
N ASN A 211 20.02 16.56 3.79
CA ASN A 211 21.19 17.20 3.17
C ASN A 211 21.52 16.62 1.79
N MET A 212 21.45 15.29 1.63
CA MET A 212 21.74 14.61 0.37
C MET A 212 20.73 14.97 -0.73
N ASN A 213 19.45 15.06 -0.38
CA ASN A 213 18.39 15.26 -1.36
C ASN A 213 17.85 16.68 -1.39
N LYS A 214 18.29 17.57 -0.50
CA LYS A 214 17.82 18.98 -0.34
C LYS A 214 16.31 19.05 -0.12
N VAL A 215 15.78 18.17 0.69
CA VAL A 215 14.36 18.06 1.09
C VAL A 215 14.22 18.28 2.59
N ALA A 216 13.04 18.71 3.06
CA ALA A 216 12.72 18.76 4.47
C ALA A 216 11.93 17.52 4.88
N VAL A 217 12.29 16.87 6.00
CA VAL A 217 11.56 15.73 6.56
C VAL A 217 10.85 16.15 7.85
N ILE A 218 9.52 16.19 7.80
CA ILE A 218 8.68 16.65 8.90
C ILE A 218 8.01 15.43 9.54
N VAL A 219 8.46 15.07 10.75
CA VAL A 219 7.85 13.98 11.53
C VAL A 219 6.74 14.56 12.40
N VAL A 220 5.52 14.04 12.22
CA VAL A 220 4.31 14.46 12.93
C VAL A 220 3.85 13.30 13.81
N ALA A 221 3.79 13.51 15.13
CA ALA A 221 3.24 12.54 16.05
C ALA A 221 1.71 12.55 15.99
N ASP A 222 1.10 11.38 15.79
CA ASP A 222 -0.34 11.17 15.85
C ASP A 222 -0.68 10.47 17.18
N PRO A 223 -1.27 11.20 18.16
CA PRO A 223 -1.56 10.64 19.47
C PRO A 223 -2.74 9.65 19.47
N TYR A 224 -3.53 9.63 18.39
CA TYR A 224 -4.74 8.79 18.28
C TYR A 224 -4.48 7.49 17.53
N LYS A 225 -3.27 7.30 17.03
CA LYS A 225 -2.89 6.09 16.29
C LYS A 225 -1.87 5.27 17.09
N SER A 226 -2.05 3.95 17.01
CA SER A 226 -1.11 2.96 17.55
C SER A 226 -0.36 2.26 16.43
N ARG A 227 0.79 1.65 16.77
CA ARG A 227 1.52 0.79 15.83
C ARG A 227 0.61 -0.34 15.34
N PRO A 228 0.70 -0.75 14.08
CA PRO A 228 1.74 -0.45 13.07
C PRO A 228 1.44 0.75 12.16
N TYR A 229 0.52 1.64 12.54
CA TYR A 229 0.16 2.79 11.70
C TYR A 229 1.36 3.67 11.34
N TYR A 230 1.45 4.05 10.09
CA TYR A 230 2.25 5.16 9.59
C TYR A 230 1.67 5.67 8.27
N LYS A 231 1.97 6.93 7.93
CA LYS A 231 1.65 7.53 6.64
C LYS A 231 2.81 8.43 6.23
N VAL A 232 3.34 8.19 5.04
CA VAL A 232 4.35 9.06 4.42
C VAL A 232 3.69 9.80 3.26
N ALA A 233 3.82 11.12 3.24
CA ALA A 233 3.25 11.96 2.19
C ALA A 233 4.34 12.86 1.62
N ARG A 234 4.60 12.72 0.32
CA ARG A 234 5.52 13.55 -0.43
C ARG A 234 4.83 14.85 -0.88
N VAL A 235 5.46 16.00 -0.63
CA VAL A 235 5.00 17.31 -1.04
C VAL A 235 5.93 17.86 -2.12
N LYS A 236 5.36 18.25 -3.26
CA LYS A 236 6.11 18.86 -4.35
C LYS A 236 6.39 20.34 -4.04
N SER A 237 7.42 20.91 -4.69
CA SER A 237 7.78 22.30 -4.49
C SER A 237 6.64 23.30 -4.80
N SER A 238 5.71 22.95 -5.69
CA SER A 238 4.50 23.72 -5.99
C SER A 238 3.45 23.74 -4.88
N ASP A 239 3.48 22.74 -3.98
CA ASP A 239 2.39 22.44 -3.06
C ASP A 239 2.76 22.74 -1.59
N VAL A 240 3.96 23.28 -1.37
CA VAL A 240 4.45 23.64 -0.03
C VAL A 240 3.60 24.76 0.56
N LYS A 241 2.91 24.46 1.66
CA LYS A 241 2.01 25.41 2.37
C LYS A 241 2.63 26.07 3.60
N GLY A 242 3.90 25.77 3.91
CA GLY A 242 4.61 26.36 5.06
C GLY A 242 4.00 26.05 6.44
N LYS A 243 3.26 24.94 6.56
CA LYS A 243 2.68 24.50 7.84
C LYS A 243 3.75 23.88 8.73
N THR A 244 3.74 24.24 10.00
CA THR A 244 4.62 23.64 11.01
C THR A 244 4.08 22.28 11.51
N SER A 245 4.96 21.40 12.01
CA SER A 245 4.59 20.04 12.42
C SER A 245 3.44 19.98 13.44
N TYR A 246 3.41 20.91 14.42
CA TYR A 246 2.32 20.96 15.40
C TYR A 246 0.97 21.39 14.81
N GLN A 247 0.95 22.12 13.70
CA GLN A 247 -0.28 22.49 12.98
C GLN A 247 -0.83 21.34 12.12
N MET A 248 -0.01 20.32 11.86
CA MET A 248 -0.37 19.13 11.08
C MET A 248 -0.84 17.99 11.97
N THR A 249 -0.65 18.09 13.30
CA THR A 249 -1.09 17.05 14.24
C THR A 249 -2.60 16.88 14.12
N PRO A 250 -3.11 15.64 13.91
CA PRO A 250 -4.53 15.36 13.84
C PRO A 250 -5.25 15.84 15.10
N GLN A 251 -6.38 16.49 14.92
CA GLN A 251 -7.25 16.83 16.05
C GLN A 251 -7.99 15.58 16.53
N SER A 252 -8.42 15.58 17.80
CA SER A 252 -9.25 14.51 18.35
C SER A 252 -10.43 14.23 17.41
N PRO A 253 -10.71 12.99 17.04
CA PRO A 253 -11.96 12.67 16.38
C PRO A 253 -13.08 13.15 17.30
N GLU A 254 -14.00 13.97 16.77
CA GLU A 254 -15.17 14.35 17.53
C GLU A 254 -15.89 13.07 17.98
N PRO A 255 -16.28 12.97 19.27
CA PRO A 255 -17.04 11.80 19.71
C PRO A 255 -18.31 11.72 18.88
N ASP A 256 -18.54 10.56 18.27
CA ASP A 256 -19.78 10.28 17.55
C ASP A 256 -20.93 10.36 18.56
N MET A 257 -21.65 11.47 18.51
CA MET A 257 -22.79 11.77 19.40
C MET A 257 -24.13 11.34 18.77
N SER A 258 -24.11 10.55 17.69
CA SER A 258 -25.29 10.11 16.94
C SER A 258 -26.30 9.27 17.75
N TRP A 259 -25.96 8.89 18.97
CA TRP A 259 -26.83 8.13 19.90
C TRP A 259 -27.56 9.00 20.91
N ARG A 260 -27.51 10.35 20.79
CA ARG A 260 -28.13 11.29 21.74
C ARG A 260 -29.45 11.92 21.26
N ASP A 261 -29.97 11.50 20.12
CA ASP A 261 -31.31 11.91 19.63
C ASP A 261 -32.33 10.80 19.81
#